data_587d6728b354f877d35e5fed23bcdfb6
#
_entry.id   587d6728b354f877d35e5fed23bcdfb6
#
_cell.length_a   1.000
_cell.length_b   1.000
_cell.length_c   1.000
_cell.angle_alpha   90.00
_cell.angle_beta   90.00
_cell.angle_gamma   90.00
#
_symmetry.space_group_name_H-M   'P 1'
#
loop_
_entity.id
_entity.type
_entity.pdbx_description
1 polymer ?
#
loop_
_entity_poly.entity_id
_entity_poly.type
_entity_poly.pdbx_seq_one_letter_code
_entity_poly.pdbx_strand_id
1 'polypeptide(L)'
;MANELIKHTTDATFEADVLKSTQPVLVDYWAEWCGPCKMIAPILDEVATGYAGKLQVAKMNVDENRDIPAKFGIRGIPTLMIFKGGELAATKVGAMSKAQLTAFIDQQLA
;
A
#
# COMPACT_ATOMS: atom_id res chain seq x y z
N MET A 1 16.05 -7.07 -6.05
CA MET A 1 15.85 -6.04 -7.08
C MET A 1 14.61 -5.21 -6.77
N ALA A 2 14.67 -3.94 -7.05
CA ALA A 2 13.51 -3.08 -6.88
C ALA A 2 12.47 -3.41 -7.95
N ASN A 3 11.19 -3.38 -7.57
CA ASN A 3 10.09 -3.57 -8.50
C ASN A 3 9.61 -2.19 -8.98
N GLU A 4 9.82 -1.91 -10.25
CA GLU A 4 9.47 -0.61 -10.83
C GLU A 4 7.97 -0.35 -10.88
N LEU A 5 7.15 -1.39 -10.71
CA LEU A 5 5.69 -1.25 -10.64
C LEU A 5 5.23 -0.74 -9.27
N ILE A 6 6.11 -0.69 -8.29
CA ILE A 6 5.80 -0.19 -6.96
C ILE A 6 6.32 1.24 -6.83
N LYS A 7 5.43 2.18 -6.50
CA LYS A 7 5.83 3.56 -6.22
C LYS A 7 6.23 3.71 -4.77
N HIS A 8 7.31 4.45 -4.53
CA HIS A 8 7.69 4.86 -3.18
C HIS A 8 7.15 6.27 -2.97
N THR A 9 6.00 6.36 -2.31
CA THR A 9 5.33 7.64 -2.09
C THR A 9 5.81 8.29 -0.79
N THR A 10 5.69 9.60 -0.72
CA THR A 10 6.13 10.40 0.43
C THR A 10 4.98 11.32 0.86
N ASP A 11 5.16 11.99 2.01
CA ASP A 11 4.19 13.00 2.44
C ASP A 11 3.98 14.06 1.36
N ALA A 12 5.07 14.45 0.68
CA ALA A 12 5.00 15.48 -0.36
C ALA A 12 4.33 15.01 -1.65
N THR A 13 4.47 13.72 -1.99
CA THR A 13 3.96 13.19 -3.27
C THR A 13 2.68 12.39 -3.13
N PHE A 14 2.19 12.16 -1.92
CA PHE A 14 1.03 11.31 -1.66
C PHE A 14 -0.20 11.74 -2.45
N GLU A 15 -0.47 13.04 -2.49
CA GLU A 15 -1.63 13.55 -3.21
C GLU A 15 -1.57 13.16 -4.69
N ALA A 16 -0.43 13.40 -5.33
CA ALA A 16 -0.26 13.08 -6.75
C ALA A 16 -0.23 11.57 -7.00
N ASP A 17 0.51 10.82 -6.15
CA ASP A 17 0.70 9.38 -6.36
C ASP A 17 -0.54 8.56 -6.03
N VAL A 18 -1.30 8.98 -5.03
CA VAL A 18 -2.40 8.18 -4.47
C VAL A 18 -3.76 8.84 -4.69
N LEU A 19 -3.94 10.07 -4.20
CA LEU A 19 -5.26 10.69 -4.21
C LEU A 19 -5.72 11.09 -5.61
N LYS A 20 -4.80 11.45 -6.49
CA LYS A 20 -5.12 11.84 -7.87
C LYS A 20 -4.92 10.70 -8.88
N SER A 21 -4.65 9.50 -8.40
CA SER A 21 -4.45 8.35 -9.28
C SER A 21 -5.75 8.01 -10.03
N THR A 22 -5.61 7.66 -11.30
CA THR A 22 -6.73 7.25 -12.14
C THR A 22 -7.15 5.81 -11.90
N GLN A 23 -6.33 5.04 -11.22
CA GLN A 23 -6.65 3.65 -10.84
C GLN A 23 -6.59 3.52 -9.32
N PRO A 24 -7.21 2.47 -8.76
CA PRO A 24 -7.11 2.22 -7.33
C PRO A 24 -5.65 2.04 -6.90
N VAL A 25 -5.34 2.45 -5.67
CA VAL A 25 -3.98 2.37 -5.13
C VAL A 25 -3.99 1.61 -3.81
N LEU A 26 -3.14 0.59 -3.73
CA LEU A 26 -2.86 -0.11 -2.48
C LEU A 26 -1.62 0.53 -1.87
N VAL A 27 -1.76 1.12 -0.68
CA VAL A 27 -0.65 1.75 0.04
C VAL A 27 -0.22 0.85 1.19
N ASP A 28 1.06 0.49 1.22
CA ASP A 28 1.69 -0.27 2.30
C ASP A 28 2.51 0.66 3.17
N TYR A 29 2.07 0.84 4.43
CA TYR A 29 2.83 1.62 5.43
C TYR A 29 3.78 0.66 6.14
N TRP A 30 5.07 0.94 6.06
CA TRP A 30 6.12 0.01 6.50
C TRP A 30 7.32 0.72 7.11
N ALA A 31 8.24 -0.05 7.71
CA ALA A 31 9.53 0.45 8.19
C ALA A 31 10.59 -0.64 8.05
N GLU A 32 11.85 -0.22 7.97
CA GLU A 32 12.99 -1.14 7.81
C GLU A 32 13.12 -2.13 8.97
N TRP A 33 12.80 -1.70 10.19
CA TRP A 33 12.93 -2.54 11.39
C TRP A 33 11.76 -3.52 11.55
N CYS A 34 10.76 -3.43 10.71
CA CYS A 34 9.52 -4.20 10.87
C CYS A 34 9.64 -5.56 10.19
N GLY A 35 9.78 -6.63 10.98
CA GLY A 35 9.85 -7.99 10.47
C GLY A 35 8.64 -8.41 9.65
N PRO A 36 7.42 -8.25 10.17
CA PRO A 36 6.20 -8.59 9.40
C PRO A 36 6.08 -7.81 8.08
N CYS A 37 6.56 -6.56 8.03
CA CYS A 37 6.58 -5.78 6.79
C CYS A 37 7.46 -6.45 5.74
N LYS A 38 8.61 -6.97 6.16
CA LYS A 38 9.53 -7.65 5.26
C LYS A 38 8.98 -8.98 4.77
N MET A 39 8.15 -9.63 5.56
CA MET A 39 7.52 -10.90 5.18
C MET A 39 6.53 -10.70 4.03
N ILE A 40 5.82 -9.59 3.99
CA ILE A 40 4.85 -9.34 2.91
C ILE A 40 5.45 -8.66 1.69
N ALA A 41 6.69 -8.17 1.76
CA ALA A 41 7.31 -7.48 0.63
C ALA A 41 7.33 -8.32 -0.65
N PRO A 42 7.74 -9.63 -0.63
CA PRO A 42 7.67 -10.44 -1.84
C PRO A 42 6.25 -10.61 -2.37
N ILE A 43 5.26 -10.69 -1.47
CA ILE A 43 3.86 -10.82 -1.85
C ILE A 43 3.40 -9.56 -2.58
N LEU A 44 3.82 -8.38 -2.09
CA LEU A 44 3.49 -7.11 -2.74
C LEU A 44 4.12 -7.00 -4.12
N ASP A 45 5.32 -7.55 -4.32
CA ASP A 45 5.95 -7.60 -5.62
C ASP A 45 5.10 -8.42 -6.60
N GLU A 46 4.61 -9.58 -6.16
CA GLU A 46 3.74 -10.43 -6.98
C GLU A 46 2.41 -9.73 -7.29
N VAL A 47 1.84 -9.05 -6.30
CA VAL A 47 0.59 -8.29 -6.47
C VAL A 47 0.79 -7.16 -7.48
N ALA A 48 1.87 -6.40 -7.37
CA ALA A 48 2.14 -5.30 -8.28
C ALA A 48 2.21 -5.79 -9.74
N THR A 49 2.81 -6.95 -9.95
CA THR A 49 2.90 -7.55 -11.28
C THR A 49 1.54 -8.10 -11.75
N GLY A 50 0.86 -8.84 -10.87
CA GLY A 50 -0.40 -9.50 -11.23
C GLY A 50 -1.55 -8.55 -11.47
N TYR A 51 -1.54 -7.39 -10.83
CA TYR A 51 -2.60 -6.39 -10.95
C TYR A 51 -2.19 -5.18 -11.81
N ALA A 52 -1.08 -5.28 -12.53
CA ALA A 52 -0.64 -4.18 -13.39
C ALA A 52 -1.77 -3.74 -14.34
N GLY A 53 -2.01 -2.45 -14.40
CA GLY A 53 -3.10 -1.88 -15.19
C GLY A 53 -4.45 -1.84 -14.48
N LYS A 54 -4.59 -2.50 -13.33
CA LYS A 54 -5.85 -2.54 -12.55
C LYS A 54 -5.68 -1.90 -11.18
N LEU A 55 -4.50 -1.96 -10.61
CA LEU A 55 -4.19 -1.48 -9.28
C LEU A 55 -2.74 -1.01 -9.25
N GLN A 56 -2.51 0.16 -8.67
CA GLN A 56 -1.16 0.65 -8.41
C GLN A 56 -0.77 0.27 -6.98
N VAL A 57 0.40 -0.32 -6.80
CA VAL A 57 0.96 -0.56 -5.47
C VAL A 57 1.90 0.58 -5.13
N ALA A 58 1.77 1.13 -3.93
CA ALA A 58 2.64 2.17 -3.40
C ALA A 58 3.10 1.78 -2.00
N LYS A 59 4.30 2.19 -1.64
CA LYS A 59 4.86 1.95 -0.30
C LYS A 59 5.25 3.29 0.32
N MET A 60 4.97 3.43 1.62
CA MET A 60 5.35 4.61 2.38
C MET A 60 6.10 4.20 3.65
N ASN A 61 7.36 4.62 3.74
CA ASN A 61 8.19 4.38 4.93
C ASN A 61 7.75 5.35 6.04
N VAL A 62 7.22 4.82 7.15
CA VAL A 62 6.66 5.66 8.21
C VAL A 62 7.73 6.38 9.04
N ASP A 63 8.98 5.92 9.01
CA ASP A 63 10.07 6.60 9.71
C ASP A 63 10.50 7.87 8.98
N GLU A 64 10.31 7.89 7.66
CA GLU A 64 10.68 9.04 6.82
C GLU A 64 9.50 9.95 6.52
N ASN A 65 8.28 9.50 6.79
CA ASN A 65 7.06 10.23 6.47
C ASN A 65 6.10 10.14 7.65
N ARG A 66 5.85 11.28 8.32
CA ARG A 66 5.05 11.30 9.54
C ARG A 66 3.66 11.89 9.34
N ASP A 67 3.49 12.78 8.37
CA ASP A 67 2.25 13.54 8.20
C ASP A 67 1.09 12.66 7.73
N ILE A 68 1.30 11.92 6.65
CA ILE A 68 0.25 11.06 6.09
C ILE A 68 -0.10 9.91 7.03
N PRO A 69 0.86 9.18 7.63
CA PRO A 69 0.50 8.16 8.61
C PRO A 69 -0.30 8.71 9.79
N ALA A 70 0.05 9.89 10.30
CA ALA A 70 -0.68 10.53 11.39
C ALA A 70 -2.10 10.90 10.95
N LYS A 71 -2.25 11.43 9.73
CA LYS A 71 -3.55 11.82 9.18
C LYS A 71 -4.53 10.65 9.14
N PHE A 72 -4.05 9.47 8.77
CA PHE A 72 -4.89 8.28 8.66
C PHE A 72 -4.87 7.40 9.91
N GLY A 73 -4.26 7.87 10.98
CA GLY A 73 -4.28 7.16 12.25
C GLY A 73 -3.51 5.85 12.28
N ILE A 74 -2.42 5.76 11.52
CA ILE A 74 -1.61 4.54 11.46
C ILE A 74 -0.91 4.34 12.80
N ARG A 75 -1.19 3.22 13.48
CA ARG A 75 -0.60 2.89 14.77
C ARG A 75 0.23 1.62 14.74
N GLY A 76 -0.09 0.72 13.86
CA GLY A 76 0.63 -0.55 13.70
C GLY A 76 1.06 -0.72 12.26
N ILE A 77 2.16 -1.44 12.05
CA ILE A 77 2.64 -1.74 10.71
C ILE A 77 2.95 -3.23 10.60
N PRO A 78 2.77 -3.82 9.41
CA PRO A 78 2.30 -3.14 8.21
C PRO A 78 0.81 -2.79 8.31
N THR A 79 0.42 -1.69 7.71
CA THR A 79 -0.98 -1.35 7.47
C THR A 79 -1.15 -1.18 5.98
N LEU A 80 -2.19 -1.80 5.43
CA LEU A 80 -2.50 -1.72 4.01
C LEU A 80 -3.81 -0.98 3.83
N MET A 81 -3.81 0.04 2.98
CA MET A 81 -4.99 0.82 2.67
C MET A 81 -5.23 0.83 1.18
N ILE A 82 -6.48 0.71 0.77
CA ILE A 82 -6.86 0.85 -0.64
C ILE A 82 -7.61 2.16 -0.80
N PHE A 83 -7.12 2.98 -1.72
CA PHE A 83 -7.73 4.25 -2.09
C PHE A 83 -8.35 4.12 -3.47
N LYS A 84 -9.57 4.63 -3.63
CA LYS A 84 -10.29 4.63 -4.90
C LYS A 84 -10.85 6.03 -5.15
N GLY A 85 -10.46 6.63 -6.26
CA GLY A 85 -10.94 7.96 -6.60
C GLY A 85 -10.61 9.02 -5.55
N GLY A 86 -9.46 8.88 -4.89
CA GLY A 86 -9.02 9.82 -3.87
C GLY A 86 -9.58 9.56 -2.47
N GLU A 87 -10.35 8.50 -2.29
CA GLU A 87 -10.98 8.19 -1.01
C GLU A 87 -10.49 6.86 -0.45
N LEU A 88 -10.33 6.79 0.86
CA LEU A 88 -9.99 5.55 1.55
C LEU A 88 -11.17 4.59 1.49
N ALA A 89 -10.98 3.46 0.82
CA ALA A 89 -12.01 2.46 0.64
C ALA A 89 -11.92 1.30 1.64
N ALA A 90 -10.72 0.89 2.02
CA ALA A 90 -10.54 -0.25 2.91
C ALA A 90 -9.19 -0.20 3.62
N THR A 91 -9.11 -0.80 4.81
CA THR A 91 -7.89 -0.85 5.61
C THR A 91 -7.72 -2.26 6.18
N LYS A 92 -6.49 -2.75 6.19
CA LYS A 92 -6.14 -4.01 6.82
C LYS A 92 -4.82 -3.86 7.55
N VAL A 93 -4.77 -4.27 8.81
CA VAL A 93 -3.59 -4.16 9.66
C VAL A 93 -2.96 -5.52 9.86
N GLY A 94 -1.62 -5.57 9.80
CA GLY A 94 -0.86 -6.79 10.05
C GLY A 94 -0.47 -7.52 8.78
N ALA A 95 0.48 -8.44 8.93
CA ALA A 95 0.91 -9.29 7.83
C ALA A 95 -0.18 -10.31 7.48
N MET A 96 -0.25 -10.69 6.23
CA MET A 96 -1.26 -11.62 5.74
C MET A 96 -0.68 -12.48 4.62
N SER A 97 -1.33 -13.60 4.33
CA SER A 97 -0.95 -14.45 3.22
C SER A 97 -1.30 -13.79 1.89
N LYS A 98 -0.71 -14.31 0.81
CA LYS A 98 -1.07 -13.84 -0.54
C LYS A 98 -2.55 -14.02 -0.82
N ALA A 99 -3.12 -15.17 -0.40
CA ALA A 99 -4.54 -15.45 -0.61
C ALA A 99 -5.43 -14.42 0.10
N GLN A 100 -5.07 -14.08 1.34
CA GLN A 100 -5.81 -13.07 2.11
C GLN A 100 -5.69 -11.69 1.47
N LEU A 101 -4.51 -11.34 1.00
CA LEU A 101 -4.28 -10.03 0.37
C LEU A 101 -5.02 -9.93 -0.95
N THR A 102 -4.97 -10.96 -1.80
CA THR A 102 -5.69 -10.93 -3.07
C THR A 102 -7.19 -10.88 -2.87
N ALA A 103 -7.73 -11.59 -1.87
CA ALA A 103 -9.15 -11.51 -1.54
C ALA A 103 -9.54 -10.08 -1.11
N PHE A 104 -8.70 -9.45 -0.29
CA PHE A 104 -8.92 -8.07 0.15
C PHE A 104 -8.94 -7.10 -1.03
N ILE A 105 -7.99 -7.25 -1.95
CA ILE A 105 -7.91 -6.42 -3.15
C ILE A 105 -9.10 -6.66 -4.07
N ASP A 106 -9.40 -7.92 -4.38
CA ASP A 106 -10.45 -8.27 -5.34
C ASP A 106 -11.81 -7.76 -4.87
N GLN A 107 -12.06 -7.79 -3.57
CA GLN A 107 -13.29 -7.27 -2.99
C GLN A 107 -13.47 -5.78 -3.30
N GLN A 108 -12.38 -5.02 -3.30
CA GLN A 108 -12.43 -3.60 -3.58
C GLN A 108 -12.48 -3.27 -5.07
N LEU A 109 -11.99 -4.16 -5.92
CA LEU A 109 -11.99 -3.97 -7.37
C LEU A 109 -13.27 -4.48 -8.05
N ALA A 110 -14.08 -5.20 -7.32
CA ALA A 110 -15.33 -5.75 -7.86
C ALA A 110 -16.36 -4.65 -8.13
#